data_3663097aa1c70345ad4f552129226288
#
_entry.id   3663097aa1c70345ad4f552129226288
#
_cell.length_a   1.000
_cell.length_b   1.000
_cell.length_c   1.000
_cell.angle_alpha   90.00
_cell.angle_beta   90.00
_cell.angle_gamma   90.00
#
_symmetry.space_group_name_H-M   'P 1'
#
loop_
_entity.id
_entity.type
_entity.pdbx_description
1 polymer ?
#
loop_
_entity_poly.entity_id
_entity_poly.type
_entity_poly.pdbx_seq_one_letter_code
_entity_poly.pdbx_strand_id
1 'polypeptide(L)'
;MKKYSLLLFNLLLAAFLYGETKNLSIIQYLEIVRKYHPIYKQSNLTVRRSEEEIRSSRGAFDPIFTHYYSKKSFDGKVYYAYSSPELTIPTWFGTEFSIGTENYEGLKVDPTKTFGASSFIGVSIPLAKDFLIDKRRAALNQAKMMNKMSLQEQKIVLNNLLFEASNAYWEWLKAFQITETIQQTLQISENRFQLVKKSFELGERPAIDTLEAFTQVQFYQNYKQGALLNLQKNQILLSSFLWNERGENILLEANIIPETDINNQKAWQGFDINLPF
;
A
#
# COMPACT_ATOMS: atom_id res chain seq x y z
N MET A 1 -33.04 -35.01 -37.79
CA MET A 1 -32.34 -34.77 -36.48
C MET A 1 -31.26 -33.69 -36.49
N LYS A 2 -30.57 -33.38 -37.58
CA LYS A 2 -29.51 -32.32 -37.62
C LYS A 2 -30.01 -30.85 -37.51
N LYS A 3 -31.25 -30.55 -37.89
CA LYS A 3 -31.80 -29.15 -37.86
C LYS A 3 -32.16 -28.67 -36.45
N TYR A 4 -32.50 -29.56 -35.51
CA TYR A 4 -32.84 -29.19 -34.12
C TYR A 4 -31.60 -28.98 -33.25
N SER A 5 -30.46 -29.62 -33.62
CA SER A 5 -29.19 -29.44 -32.93
C SER A 5 -28.60 -28.02 -33.13
N LEU A 6 -28.80 -27.43 -34.34
CA LEU A 6 -28.32 -26.08 -34.65
C LEU A 6 -29.15 -24.99 -33.94
N LEU A 7 -30.49 -25.23 -33.80
CA LEU A 7 -31.37 -24.31 -33.08
C LEU A 7 -31.10 -24.32 -31.57
N LEU A 8 -30.83 -25.49 -30.99
CA LEU A 8 -30.43 -25.62 -29.57
C LEU A 8 -29.08 -24.99 -29.30
N PHE A 9 -28.11 -25.10 -30.23
CA PHE A 9 -26.80 -24.48 -30.11
C PHE A 9 -26.86 -22.92 -30.18
N ASN A 10 -27.72 -22.37 -31.06
CA ASN A 10 -27.95 -20.94 -31.12
C ASN A 10 -28.73 -20.39 -29.90
N LEU A 11 -29.64 -21.18 -29.30
CA LEU A 11 -30.36 -20.80 -28.08
C LEU A 11 -29.40 -20.82 -26.85
N LEU A 12 -28.45 -21.75 -26.80
CA LEU A 12 -27.39 -21.81 -25.78
C LEU A 12 -26.38 -20.68 -25.94
N LEU A 13 -26.05 -20.29 -27.17
CA LEU A 13 -25.16 -19.16 -27.44
C LEU A 13 -25.79 -17.80 -27.07
N ALA A 14 -27.12 -17.66 -27.25
CA ALA A 14 -27.85 -16.45 -26.85
C ALA A 14 -27.97 -16.28 -25.33
N ALA A 15 -27.99 -17.38 -24.57
CA ALA A 15 -28.01 -17.35 -23.09
C ALA A 15 -26.64 -16.89 -22.49
N PHE A 16 -25.54 -17.00 -23.24
CA PHE A 16 -24.20 -16.52 -22.81
C PHE A 16 -23.99 -15.04 -23.03
N LEU A 17 -24.88 -14.31 -23.70
CA LEU A 17 -24.75 -12.88 -24.00
C LEU A 17 -25.46 -11.96 -23.01
N TYR A 18 -26.23 -12.50 -22.07
CA TYR A 18 -26.73 -11.73 -20.93
C TYR A 18 -25.71 -11.82 -19.79
N GLY A 19 -24.67 -11.00 -19.86
CA GLY A 19 -23.80 -10.79 -18.71
C GLY A 19 -24.64 -10.24 -17.55
N GLU A 20 -24.81 -11.06 -16.52
CA GLU A 20 -25.49 -10.67 -15.29
C GLU A 20 -24.82 -9.41 -14.75
N THR A 21 -25.57 -8.32 -14.65
CA THR A 21 -25.04 -7.05 -14.10
C THR A 21 -24.67 -7.29 -12.66
N LYS A 22 -23.41 -7.08 -12.33
CA LYS A 22 -22.86 -7.28 -10.99
C LYS A 22 -22.79 -5.94 -10.25
N ASN A 23 -23.45 -5.85 -9.11
CA ASN A 23 -23.39 -4.67 -8.29
C ASN A 23 -22.10 -4.66 -7.46
N LEU A 24 -21.38 -3.55 -7.48
CA LEU A 24 -20.22 -3.31 -6.62
C LEU A 24 -20.61 -2.32 -5.52
N SER A 25 -20.62 -2.79 -4.28
CA SER A 25 -20.84 -1.90 -3.12
C SER A 25 -19.56 -1.16 -2.75
N ILE A 26 -19.69 0.00 -2.10
CA ILE A 26 -18.54 0.77 -1.63
C ILE A 26 -17.72 -0.03 -0.62
N ILE A 27 -18.35 -0.84 0.23
CA ILE A 27 -17.67 -1.65 1.25
C ILE A 27 -16.79 -2.71 0.58
N GLN A 28 -17.35 -3.49 -0.37
CA GLN A 28 -16.59 -4.48 -1.13
C GLN A 28 -15.42 -3.85 -1.86
N TYR A 29 -15.65 -2.67 -2.47
CA TYR A 29 -14.59 -1.93 -3.16
C TYR A 29 -13.47 -1.51 -2.21
N LEU A 30 -13.79 -0.90 -1.05
CA LEU A 30 -12.80 -0.46 -0.07
C LEU A 30 -12.04 -1.64 0.58
N GLU A 31 -12.69 -2.80 0.76
CA GLU A 31 -12.02 -4.01 1.21
C GLU A 31 -10.97 -4.50 0.22
N ILE A 32 -11.28 -4.48 -1.09
CA ILE A 32 -10.32 -4.83 -2.15
C ILE A 32 -9.13 -3.85 -2.10
N VAL A 33 -9.40 -2.54 -2.04
CA VAL A 33 -8.36 -1.51 -1.95
C VAL A 33 -7.47 -1.75 -0.72
N ARG A 34 -8.07 -1.91 0.46
CA ARG A 34 -7.32 -2.17 1.70
C ARG A 34 -6.44 -3.40 1.61
N LYS A 35 -6.94 -4.48 1.00
CA LYS A 35 -6.24 -5.77 0.97
C LYS A 35 -5.12 -5.83 -0.05
N TYR A 36 -5.30 -5.23 -1.21
CA TYR A 36 -4.43 -5.48 -2.35
C TYR A 36 -3.64 -4.27 -2.85
N HIS A 37 -4.00 -3.04 -2.47
CA HIS A 37 -3.38 -1.84 -3.01
C HIS A 37 -1.88 -1.74 -2.64
N PRO A 38 -0.98 -1.46 -3.61
CA PRO A 38 0.47 -1.46 -3.40
C PRO A 38 0.94 -0.47 -2.33
N ILE A 39 0.35 0.72 -2.24
CA ILE A 39 0.69 1.75 -1.24
C ILE A 39 0.53 1.20 0.18
N TYR A 40 -0.55 0.46 0.46
CA TYR A 40 -0.73 -0.15 1.77
C TYR A 40 0.28 -1.27 2.03
N LYS A 41 0.56 -2.11 1.03
CA LYS A 41 1.62 -3.13 1.15
C LYS A 41 2.99 -2.49 1.41
N GLN A 42 3.30 -1.36 0.75
CA GLN A 42 4.52 -0.59 0.97
C GLN A 42 4.60 -0.05 2.40
N SER A 43 3.51 0.50 2.94
CA SER A 43 3.48 1.00 4.32
C SER A 43 3.73 -0.13 5.36
N ASN A 44 3.21 -1.33 5.12
CA ASN A 44 3.50 -2.52 5.93
C ASN A 44 5.01 -2.87 5.92
N LEU A 45 5.66 -2.79 4.75
CA LEU A 45 7.10 -3.04 4.63
C LEU A 45 7.92 -1.97 5.37
N THR A 46 7.45 -0.71 5.38
CA THR A 46 8.09 0.37 6.15
C THR A 46 8.05 0.09 7.65
N VAL A 47 6.91 -0.39 8.17
CA VAL A 47 6.81 -0.82 9.58
C VAL A 47 7.77 -1.97 9.87
N ARG A 48 7.77 -3.03 9.06
CA ARG A 48 8.71 -4.15 9.24
C ARG A 48 10.17 -3.71 9.21
N ARG A 49 10.52 -2.79 8.30
CA ARG A 49 11.87 -2.22 8.26
C ARG A 49 12.22 -1.53 9.58
N SER A 50 11.31 -0.77 10.17
CA SER A 50 11.55 -0.12 11.46
C SER A 50 11.66 -1.11 12.64
N GLU A 51 10.99 -2.28 12.57
CA GLU A 51 11.17 -3.38 13.54
C GLU A 51 12.56 -4.01 13.41
N GLU A 52 13.03 -4.24 12.17
CA GLU A 52 14.37 -4.77 11.94
C GLU A 52 15.47 -3.77 12.36
N GLU A 53 15.20 -2.47 12.28
CA GLU A 53 16.12 -1.43 12.80
C GLU A 53 16.27 -1.52 14.33
N ILE A 54 15.19 -1.83 15.05
CA ILE A 54 15.28 -2.13 16.50
C ILE A 54 16.16 -3.37 16.73
N ARG A 55 16.01 -4.41 15.91
CA ARG A 55 16.82 -5.64 16.04
C ARG A 55 18.29 -5.34 15.76
N SER A 56 18.58 -4.59 14.70
CA SER A 56 19.93 -4.13 14.36
C SER A 56 20.56 -3.32 15.49
N SER A 57 19.81 -2.38 16.07
CA SER A 57 20.27 -1.55 17.19
C SER A 57 20.55 -2.38 18.47
N ARG A 58 19.85 -3.49 18.66
CA ARG A 58 20.13 -4.43 19.76
C ARG A 58 21.45 -5.16 19.56
N GLY A 59 21.85 -5.44 18.32
CA GLY A 59 23.12 -6.08 18.01
C GLY A 59 24.34 -5.29 18.52
N ALA A 60 24.19 -4.00 18.82
CA ALA A 60 25.25 -3.22 19.47
C ALA A 60 25.57 -3.66 20.92
N PHE A 61 24.73 -4.51 21.50
CA PHE A 61 24.91 -5.11 22.85
C PHE A 61 25.38 -6.57 22.79
N ASP A 62 25.58 -7.12 21.60
CA ASP A 62 26.07 -8.48 21.45
C ASP A 62 27.52 -8.58 21.91
N PRO A 63 27.94 -9.72 22.48
CA PRO A 63 29.33 -9.97 22.83
C PRO A 63 30.22 -9.89 21.59
N ILE A 64 31.35 -9.22 21.73
CA ILE A 64 32.33 -9.02 20.66
C ILE A 64 33.58 -9.81 20.99
N PHE A 65 33.95 -10.76 20.15
CA PHE A 65 35.24 -11.44 20.23
C PHE A 65 36.21 -10.76 19.27
N THR A 66 37.32 -10.27 19.82
CA THR A 66 38.42 -9.68 19.06
C THR A 66 39.68 -10.50 19.28
N HIS A 67 40.47 -10.68 18.22
CA HIS A 67 41.80 -11.27 18.31
C HIS A 67 42.78 -10.38 17.57
N TYR A 68 43.62 -9.72 18.33
CA TYR A 68 44.72 -8.94 17.77
C TYR A 68 45.97 -9.81 17.70
N TYR A 69 46.55 -9.96 16.47
CA TYR A 69 47.81 -10.64 16.25
C TYR A 69 48.76 -9.75 15.47
N SER A 70 49.97 -9.63 16.00
CA SER A 70 51.04 -8.84 15.36
C SER A 70 52.38 -9.55 15.53
N LYS A 71 53.15 -9.70 14.44
CA LYS A 71 54.46 -10.33 14.45
C LYS A 71 55.42 -9.55 13.58
N LYS A 72 56.67 -9.33 14.06
CA LYS A 72 57.77 -8.77 13.30
C LYS A 72 58.95 -9.73 13.30
N SER A 73 59.35 -10.13 12.09
CA SER A 73 60.54 -10.95 11.89
C SER A 73 61.44 -10.28 10.87
N PHE A 74 62.75 -10.33 11.10
CA PHE A 74 63.76 -9.79 10.19
C PHE A 74 65.03 -10.60 10.33
N ASP A 75 65.69 -10.91 9.21
CA ASP A 75 66.96 -11.65 9.16
C ASP A 75 66.92 -12.96 9.97
N GLY A 76 65.85 -13.77 9.81
CA GLY A 76 65.66 -15.04 10.50
C GLY A 76 65.35 -14.95 12.01
N LYS A 77 65.26 -13.74 12.58
CA LYS A 77 64.99 -13.50 13.98
C LYS A 77 63.60 -12.94 14.20
N VAL A 78 62.88 -13.50 15.19
CA VAL A 78 61.60 -12.94 15.62
C VAL A 78 61.83 -11.82 16.62
N TYR A 79 61.53 -10.60 16.20
CA TYR A 79 61.66 -9.40 17.07
C TYR A 79 60.59 -9.37 18.13
N TYR A 80 59.37 -9.61 17.73
CA TYR A 80 58.21 -9.80 18.63
C TYR A 80 57.11 -10.60 17.95
N ALA A 81 56.33 -11.28 18.73
CA ALA A 81 55.02 -11.86 18.40
C ALA A 81 54.08 -11.54 19.55
N TYR A 82 52.95 -10.93 19.21
CA TYR A 82 51.91 -10.54 20.15
C TYR A 82 50.58 -11.12 19.70
N SER A 83 49.87 -11.76 20.62
CA SER A 83 48.57 -12.34 20.41
C SER A 83 47.65 -11.97 21.60
N SER A 84 46.53 -11.37 21.34
CA SER A 84 45.58 -10.93 22.36
C SER A 84 44.14 -11.24 21.95
N PRO A 85 43.61 -12.44 22.18
CA PRO A 85 42.21 -12.75 22.12
C PRO A 85 41.47 -12.14 23.31
N GLU A 86 40.37 -11.40 23.05
CA GLU A 86 39.54 -10.73 24.03
C GLU A 86 38.06 -10.92 23.71
N LEU A 87 37.24 -11.20 24.72
CA LEU A 87 35.79 -11.18 24.66
C LEU A 87 35.29 -9.96 25.46
N THR A 88 34.62 -9.04 24.78
CA THR A 88 33.97 -7.87 25.39
C THR A 88 32.47 -8.03 25.37
N ILE A 89 31.83 -7.86 26.52
CA ILE A 89 30.38 -8.00 26.72
C ILE A 89 29.81 -6.65 27.15
N PRO A 90 29.26 -5.84 26.21
CA PRO A 90 28.57 -4.62 26.55
C PRO A 90 27.21 -4.89 27.18
N THR A 91 26.80 -4.10 28.17
CA THR A 91 25.52 -4.27 28.84
C THR A 91 24.55 -3.14 28.49
N TRP A 92 23.25 -3.40 28.68
CA TRP A 92 22.18 -2.45 28.46
C TRP A 92 22.16 -1.26 29.44
N PHE A 93 22.87 -1.38 30.58
CA PHE A 93 23.01 -0.33 31.58
C PHE A 93 24.32 0.48 31.47
N GLY A 94 25.14 0.20 30.44
CA GLY A 94 26.30 1.01 30.07
C GLY A 94 27.64 0.48 30.61
N THR A 95 27.67 -0.53 31.46
CA THR A 95 28.90 -1.21 31.90
C THR A 95 29.37 -2.21 30.85
N GLU A 96 30.67 -2.33 30.65
CA GLU A 96 31.27 -3.36 29.78
C GLU A 96 32.14 -4.30 30.61
N PHE A 97 31.98 -5.59 30.35
CA PHE A 97 32.84 -6.62 30.88
C PHE A 97 33.78 -7.11 29.80
N SER A 98 35.06 -7.31 30.15
CA SER A 98 36.03 -7.89 29.24
C SER A 98 36.78 -9.03 29.92
N ILE A 99 37.10 -10.05 29.14
CA ILE A 99 37.95 -11.15 29.53
C ILE A 99 38.88 -11.49 28.37
N GLY A 100 40.14 -11.63 28.64
CA GLY A 100 41.11 -11.89 27.58
C GLY A 100 42.40 -12.51 28.11
N THR A 101 43.23 -12.91 27.14
CA THR A 101 44.60 -13.34 27.39
C THR A 101 45.54 -12.57 26.47
N GLU A 102 46.74 -12.35 26.95
CA GLU A 102 47.81 -11.76 26.12
C GLU A 102 49.00 -12.70 26.14
N ASN A 103 49.61 -12.89 24.97
CA ASN A 103 50.87 -13.61 24.87
C ASN A 103 51.85 -12.75 24.09
N TYR A 104 53.01 -12.45 24.69
CA TYR A 104 54.03 -11.61 24.12
C TYR A 104 55.40 -12.31 24.16
N GLU A 105 55.97 -12.56 22.98
CA GLU A 105 57.21 -13.33 22.80
C GLU A 105 58.16 -12.58 21.86
N GLY A 106 59.46 -12.83 21.99
CA GLY A 106 60.45 -12.32 21.03
C GLY A 106 61.72 -11.74 21.71
N LEU A 107 62.65 -11.34 20.86
CA LEU A 107 63.96 -10.82 21.30
C LEU A 107 63.96 -9.35 21.73
N LYS A 108 63.02 -8.57 21.23
CA LYS A 108 62.84 -7.14 21.54
C LYS A 108 61.42 -6.88 22.02
N VAL A 109 61.21 -7.21 23.27
CA VAL A 109 59.95 -6.98 23.96
C VAL A 109 59.83 -5.52 24.36
N ASP A 110 58.67 -4.91 24.17
CA ASP A 110 58.33 -3.62 24.73
C ASP A 110 58.40 -3.66 26.25
N PRO A 111 59.20 -2.82 26.92
CA PRO A 111 59.37 -2.83 28.40
C PRO A 111 58.06 -2.60 29.16
N THR A 112 57.05 -2.01 28.51
CA THR A 112 55.74 -1.74 29.10
C THR A 112 54.81 -2.96 29.07
N LYS A 113 55.19 -4.04 28.39
CA LYS A 113 54.42 -5.26 28.23
C LYS A 113 55.04 -6.44 29.00
N THR A 114 54.16 -7.27 29.54
CA THR A 114 54.59 -8.49 30.27
C THR A 114 55.03 -9.56 29.27
N PHE A 115 56.23 -10.08 29.40
CA PHE A 115 56.71 -11.21 28.60
C PHE A 115 56.01 -12.50 29.00
N GLY A 116 55.65 -13.30 28.00
CA GLY A 116 54.93 -14.53 28.19
C GLY A 116 53.41 -14.38 28.14
N ALA A 117 52.69 -15.31 28.72
CA ALA A 117 51.23 -15.34 28.71
C ALA A 117 50.66 -14.74 30.02
N SER A 118 49.71 -13.84 29.87
CA SER A 118 48.93 -13.23 30.96
C SER A 118 47.41 -13.33 30.65
N SER A 119 46.60 -13.28 31.68
CA SER A 119 45.14 -13.25 31.55
C SER A 119 44.58 -12.10 32.36
N PHE A 120 43.52 -11.49 31.87
CA PHE A 120 42.90 -10.33 32.52
C PHE A 120 41.37 -10.44 32.51
N ILE A 121 40.74 -9.84 33.50
CA ILE A 121 39.29 -9.59 33.56
C ILE A 121 39.18 -8.08 33.79
N GLY A 122 38.36 -7.41 32.95
CA GLY A 122 38.15 -5.97 33.02
C GLY A 122 36.67 -5.62 33.21
N VAL A 123 36.43 -4.52 33.91
CA VAL A 123 35.11 -3.90 34.03
C VAL A 123 35.30 -2.38 33.71
N SER A 124 34.56 -1.91 32.74
CA SER A 124 34.54 -0.52 32.33
C SER A 124 33.19 0.11 32.69
N ILE A 125 33.22 1.17 33.50
CA ILE A 125 32.03 1.92 33.94
C ILE A 125 32.20 3.38 33.56
N PRO A 126 31.35 3.96 32.70
CA PRO A 126 31.39 5.38 32.38
C PRO A 126 30.91 6.21 33.59
N LEU A 127 31.71 7.18 34.07
CA LEU A 127 31.37 7.95 35.27
C LEU A 127 30.74 9.31 34.98
N ALA A 128 31.00 9.92 33.83
CA ALA A 128 30.47 11.24 33.49
C ALA A 128 29.84 11.26 32.12
N LYS A 129 30.66 11.27 31.07
CA LYS A 129 30.18 11.13 29.69
C LYS A 129 29.65 9.71 29.51
N ASP A 130 28.49 9.54 28.83
CA ASP A 130 27.86 8.29 28.54
C ASP A 130 27.28 7.50 29.76
N PHE A 131 27.28 8.09 30.97
CA PHE A 131 26.73 7.47 32.17
C PHE A 131 25.20 7.28 32.06
N LEU A 132 24.47 8.36 31.76
CA LEU A 132 23.00 8.30 31.65
C LEU A 132 22.55 7.62 30.34
N ILE A 133 23.11 8.07 29.22
CA ILE A 133 22.78 7.55 27.88
C ILE A 133 24.05 7.53 27.04
N ASP A 134 24.48 6.34 26.62
CA ASP A 134 25.54 6.15 25.64
C ASP A 134 24.98 6.08 24.21
N LYS A 135 25.86 6.04 23.21
CA LYS A 135 25.49 5.95 21.79
C LYS A 135 24.62 4.75 21.47
N ARG A 136 24.85 3.58 22.09
CA ARG A 136 24.10 2.34 21.86
C ARG A 136 22.68 2.46 22.41
N ARG A 137 22.53 2.93 23.64
CA ARG A 137 21.21 3.17 24.26
C ARG A 137 20.43 4.25 23.54
N ALA A 138 21.10 5.32 23.10
CA ALA A 138 20.49 6.37 22.31
C ALA A 138 19.97 5.84 20.96
N ALA A 139 20.78 5.09 20.23
CA ALA A 139 20.40 4.47 18.96
C ALA A 139 19.21 3.51 19.11
N LEU A 140 19.22 2.65 20.14
CA LEU A 140 18.11 1.75 20.42
C LEU A 140 16.82 2.50 20.76
N ASN A 141 16.90 3.55 21.57
CA ASN A 141 15.73 4.38 21.90
C ASN A 141 15.20 5.12 20.66
N GLN A 142 16.10 5.65 19.83
CA GLN A 142 15.72 6.26 18.55
C GLN A 142 15.01 5.26 17.64
N ALA A 143 15.53 4.04 17.46
CA ALA A 143 14.91 3.00 16.67
C ALA A 143 13.50 2.64 17.19
N LYS A 144 13.32 2.53 18.52
CA LYS A 144 12.01 2.32 19.14
C LYS A 144 11.02 3.45 18.85
N MET A 145 11.48 4.71 18.89
CA MET A 145 10.63 5.86 18.56
C MET A 145 10.28 5.91 17.08
N MET A 146 11.23 5.60 16.18
CA MET A 146 10.99 5.51 14.75
C MET A 146 9.96 4.42 14.41
N ASN A 147 9.99 3.27 15.10
CA ASN A 147 8.97 2.23 14.92
C ASN A 147 7.58 2.72 15.33
N LYS A 148 7.45 3.41 16.47
CA LYS A 148 6.18 4.01 16.87
C LYS A 148 5.67 5.04 15.84
N MET A 149 6.55 5.84 15.26
CA MET A 149 6.20 6.78 14.19
C MET A 149 5.72 6.03 12.96
N SER A 150 6.44 5.01 12.49
CA SER A 150 6.06 4.21 11.30
C SER A 150 4.69 3.56 11.45
N LEU A 151 4.31 3.11 12.65
CA LEU A 151 2.96 2.59 12.94
C LEU A 151 1.87 3.67 12.78
N GLN A 152 2.14 4.91 13.19
CA GLN A 152 1.17 6.01 12.99
C GLN A 152 1.13 6.46 11.53
N GLU A 153 2.27 6.55 10.86
CA GLU A 153 2.35 6.86 9.44
C GLU A 153 1.58 5.86 8.59
N GLN A 154 1.67 4.57 8.91
CA GLN A 154 0.88 3.51 8.26
C GLN A 154 -0.62 3.78 8.34
N LYS A 155 -1.13 4.20 9.51
CA LYS A 155 -2.54 4.56 9.70
C LYS A 155 -2.93 5.76 8.85
N ILE A 156 -2.07 6.78 8.78
CA ILE A 156 -2.30 7.97 7.95
C ILE A 156 -2.35 7.58 6.47
N VAL A 157 -1.41 6.77 6.00
CA VAL A 157 -1.38 6.27 4.61
C VAL A 157 -2.65 5.50 4.28
N LEU A 158 -3.09 4.61 5.17
CA LEU A 158 -4.32 3.85 4.97
C LEU A 158 -5.56 4.76 4.93
N ASN A 159 -5.68 5.71 5.86
CA ASN A 159 -6.80 6.65 5.89
C ASN A 159 -6.87 7.50 4.60
N ASN A 160 -5.73 8.03 4.16
CA ASN A 160 -5.66 8.81 2.92
C ASN A 160 -6.04 7.95 1.70
N LEU A 161 -5.51 6.73 1.62
CA LEU A 161 -5.84 5.80 0.55
C LEU A 161 -7.35 5.49 0.50
N LEU A 162 -7.96 5.16 1.63
CA LEU A 162 -9.38 4.86 1.70
C LEU A 162 -10.25 6.10 1.41
N PHE A 163 -9.80 7.28 1.81
CA PHE A 163 -10.49 8.53 1.51
C PHE A 163 -10.48 8.83 0.00
N GLU A 164 -9.32 8.74 -0.65
CA GLU A 164 -9.19 8.95 -2.10
C GLU A 164 -9.99 7.90 -2.89
N ALA A 165 -9.91 6.64 -2.49
CA ALA A 165 -10.70 5.57 -3.09
C ALA A 165 -12.21 5.81 -2.92
N SER A 166 -12.66 6.24 -1.73
CA SER A 166 -14.06 6.59 -1.49
C SER A 166 -14.54 7.71 -2.41
N ASN A 167 -13.74 8.75 -2.57
CA ASN A 167 -14.06 9.86 -3.48
C ASN A 167 -14.19 9.36 -4.92
N ALA A 168 -13.29 8.49 -5.38
CA ALA A 168 -13.37 7.90 -6.72
C ALA A 168 -14.65 7.08 -6.92
N TYR A 169 -15.08 6.32 -5.89
CA TYR A 169 -16.34 5.57 -5.92
C TYR A 169 -17.56 6.48 -6.02
N TRP A 170 -17.63 7.57 -5.23
CA TRP A 170 -18.75 8.50 -5.25
C TRP A 170 -18.84 9.30 -6.55
N GLU A 171 -17.71 9.67 -7.13
CA GLU A 171 -17.69 10.32 -8.45
C GLU A 171 -18.14 9.36 -9.56
N TRP A 172 -17.78 8.09 -9.49
CA TRP A 172 -18.28 7.07 -10.42
C TRP A 172 -19.79 6.85 -10.27
N LEU A 173 -20.30 6.69 -9.04
CA LEU A 173 -21.73 6.56 -8.76
C LEU A 173 -22.52 7.77 -9.28
N LYS A 174 -22.04 8.98 -9.01
CA LYS A 174 -22.64 10.23 -9.52
C LYS A 174 -22.68 10.25 -11.04
N ALA A 175 -21.58 9.91 -11.70
CA ALA A 175 -21.52 9.87 -13.18
C ALA A 175 -22.46 8.83 -13.77
N PHE A 176 -22.61 7.66 -13.11
CA PHE A 176 -23.56 6.64 -13.47
C PHE A 176 -25.02 7.14 -13.38
N GLN A 177 -25.41 7.73 -12.23
CA GLN A 177 -26.77 8.26 -12.02
C GLN A 177 -27.10 9.38 -13.01
N ILE A 178 -26.15 10.27 -13.32
CA ILE A 178 -26.32 11.32 -14.33
C ILE A 178 -26.56 10.70 -15.70
N THR A 179 -25.79 9.68 -16.08
CA THR A 179 -25.94 9.00 -17.37
C THR A 179 -27.30 8.34 -17.51
N GLU A 180 -27.77 7.64 -16.46
CA GLU A 180 -29.11 7.04 -16.41
C GLU A 180 -30.21 8.11 -16.55
N THR A 181 -30.11 9.21 -15.81
CA THR A 181 -31.08 10.31 -15.86
C THR A 181 -31.16 10.94 -17.25
N ILE A 182 -30.00 11.16 -17.88
CA ILE A 182 -29.95 11.73 -19.24
C ILE A 182 -30.54 10.75 -20.26
N GLN A 183 -30.27 9.45 -20.11
CA GLN A 183 -30.84 8.44 -20.98
C GLN A 183 -32.37 8.42 -20.91
N GLN A 184 -32.94 8.51 -19.70
CA GLN A 184 -34.40 8.59 -19.50
C GLN A 184 -34.96 9.89 -20.08
N THR A 185 -34.28 11.02 -19.87
CA THR A 185 -34.70 12.35 -20.40
C THR A 185 -34.67 12.37 -21.92
N LEU A 186 -33.66 11.75 -22.54
CA LEU A 186 -33.60 11.61 -24.00
C LEU A 186 -34.80 10.83 -24.55
N GLN A 187 -35.13 9.70 -23.93
CA GLN A 187 -36.30 8.89 -24.32
C GLN A 187 -37.61 9.68 -24.23
N ILE A 188 -37.79 10.48 -23.18
CA ILE A 188 -38.96 11.36 -23.01
C ILE A 188 -38.97 12.42 -24.14
N SER A 189 -37.83 13.01 -24.46
CA SER A 189 -37.72 14.03 -25.53
C SER A 189 -38.00 13.45 -26.89
N GLU A 190 -37.53 12.24 -27.20
CA GLU A 190 -37.82 11.50 -28.42
C GLU A 190 -39.33 11.22 -28.56
N ASN A 191 -39.97 10.74 -27.49
CA ASN A 191 -41.42 10.52 -27.48
C ASN A 191 -42.19 11.84 -27.71
N ARG A 192 -41.79 12.94 -27.06
CA ARG A 192 -42.37 14.26 -27.25
C ARG A 192 -42.26 14.72 -28.74
N PHE A 193 -41.06 14.57 -29.30
CA PHE A 193 -40.84 14.88 -30.71
C PHE A 193 -41.79 14.14 -31.65
N GLN A 194 -41.99 12.82 -31.44
CA GLN A 194 -42.92 12.01 -32.24
C GLN A 194 -44.36 12.51 -32.09
N LEU A 195 -44.79 12.89 -30.89
CA LEU A 195 -46.15 13.44 -30.65
C LEU A 195 -46.34 14.79 -31.37
N VAL A 196 -45.38 15.70 -31.24
CA VAL A 196 -45.44 17.04 -31.89
C VAL A 196 -45.44 16.88 -33.40
N LYS A 197 -44.59 15.98 -33.94
CA LYS A 197 -44.55 15.66 -35.39
C LYS A 197 -45.89 15.17 -35.88
N LYS A 198 -46.55 14.25 -35.18
CA LYS A 198 -47.88 13.73 -35.54
C LYS A 198 -48.95 14.85 -35.49
N SER A 199 -48.97 15.70 -34.49
CA SER A 199 -49.88 16.85 -34.43
C SER A 199 -49.65 17.86 -35.55
N PHE A 200 -48.42 18.08 -35.98
CA PHE A 200 -48.12 18.85 -37.19
C PHE A 200 -48.68 18.22 -38.46
N GLU A 201 -48.49 16.90 -38.64
CA GLU A 201 -49.05 16.15 -39.79
C GLU A 201 -50.59 16.18 -39.86
N LEU A 202 -51.24 16.33 -38.70
CA LEU A 202 -52.70 16.53 -38.59
C LEU A 202 -53.16 17.98 -38.76
N GLY A 203 -52.23 18.92 -38.94
CA GLY A 203 -52.54 20.34 -39.09
C GLY A 203 -52.86 21.08 -37.78
N GLU A 204 -52.62 20.46 -36.61
CA GLU A 204 -52.91 21.01 -35.27
C GLU A 204 -51.81 21.95 -34.78
N ARG A 205 -50.58 21.79 -35.29
CA ARG A 205 -49.42 22.55 -34.83
C ARG A 205 -48.62 23.12 -36.00
N PRO A 206 -47.94 24.28 -35.82
CA PRO A 206 -47.05 24.84 -36.83
C PRO A 206 -45.74 24.05 -36.93
N ALA A 207 -45.09 24.11 -38.12
CA ALA A 207 -43.82 23.41 -38.36
C ALA A 207 -42.68 23.80 -37.42
N ILE A 208 -42.71 25.02 -36.87
CA ILE A 208 -41.68 25.53 -35.96
C ILE A 208 -41.63 24.70 -34.65
N ASP A 209 -42.79 24.23 -34.15
CA ASP A 209 -42.86 23.39 -32.94
C ASP A 209 -42.12 22.06 -33.14
N THR A 210 -42.19 21.50 -34.37
CA THR A 210 -41.50 20.26 -34.74
C THR A 210 -39.97 20.47 -34.73
N LEU A 211 -39.51 21.61 -35.26
CA LEU A 211 -38.11 21.97 -35.28
C LEU A 211 -37.58 22.15 -33.84
N GLU A 212 -38.35 22.87 -33.00
CA GLU A 212 -38.00 23.07 -31.58
C GLU A 212 -37.87 21.72 -30.83
N ALA A 213 -38.87 20.83 -30.98
CA ALA A 213 -38.84 19.50 -30.35
C ALA A 213 -37.65 18.65 -30.85
N PHE A 214 -37.31 18.73 -32.13
CA PHE A 214 -36.15 18.03 -32.69
C PHE A 214 -34.85 18.59 -32.16
N THR A 215 -34.69 19.90 -32.06
CA THR A 215 -33.52 20.56 -31.49
C THR A 215 -33.29 20.08 -30.01
N GLN A 216 -34.38 19.93 -29.28
CA GLN A 216 -34.29 19.39 -27.89
C GLN A 216 -33.79 17.95 -27.86
N VAL A 217 -34.20 17.08 -28.79
CA VAL A 217 -33.66 15.71 -28.91
C VAL A 217 -32.17 15.75 -29.21
N GLN A 218 -31.73 16.55 -30.18
CA GLN A 218 -30.30 16.71 -30.52
C GLN A 218 -29.47 17.20 -29.34
N PHE A 219 -30.02 18.15 -28.55
CA PHE A 219 -29.37 18.63 -27.33
C PHE A 219 -29.12 17.50 -26.35
N TYR A 220 -30.12 16.69 -26.03
CA TYR A 220 -29.95 15.56 -25.10
C TYR A 220 -29.09 14.44 -25.64
N GLN A 221 -29.11 14.19 -26.96
CA GLN A 221 -28.19 13.25 -27.62
C GLN A 221 -26.72 13.65 -27.41
N ASN A 222 -26.41 14.94 -27.63
CA ASN A 222 -25.06 15.47 -27.40
C ASN A 222 -24.68 15.40 -25.92
N TYR A 223 -25.61 15.77 -25.03
CA TYR A 223 -25.38 15.72 -23.58
C TYR A 223 -25.12 14.29 -23.07
N LYS A 224 -25.84 13.29 -23.61
CA LYS A 224 -25.60 11.87 -23.35
C LYS A 224 -24.17 11.45 -23.72
N GLN A 225 -23.64 11.88 -24.86
CA GLN A 225 -22.26 11.54 -25.23
C GLN A 225 -21.25 12.08 -24.21
N GLY A 226 -21.44 13.33 -23.75
CA GLY A 226 -20.62 13.91 -22.69
C GLY A 226 -20.71 13.14 -21.37
N ALA A 227 -21.92 12.71 -20.98
CA ALA A 227 -22.14 11.93 -19.77
C ALA A 227 -21.47 10.54 -19.84
N LEU A 228 -21.56 9.86 -20.97
CA LEU A 228 -20.89 8.57 -21.19
C LEU A 228 -19.36 8.69 -21.10
N LEU A 229 -18.78 9.72 -21.72
CA LEU A 229 -17.34 9.98 -21.60
C LEU A 229 -16.92 10.24 -20.15
N ASN A 230 -17.73 11.01 -19.41
CA ASN A 230 -17.46 11.26 -17.99
C ASN A 230 -17.59 9.98 -17.15
N LEU A 231 -18.57 9.13 -17.43
CA LEU A 231 -18.70 7.82 -16.77
C LEU A 231 -17.48 6.95 -17.02
N GLN A 232 -17.03 6.81 -18.27
CA GLN A 232 -15.83 6.05 -18.62
C GLN A 232 -14.58 6.58 -17.91
N LYS A 233 -14.41 7.92 -17.88
CA LYS A 233 -13.31 8.54 -17.13
C LYS A 233 -13.31 8.13 -15.66
N ASN A 234 -14.46 8.20 -15.00
CA ASN A 234 -14.57 7.86 -13.59
C ASN A 234 -14.41 6.34 -13.33
N GLN A 235 -14.83 5.47 -14.28
CA GLN A 235 -14.52 4.02 -14.22
C GLN A 235 -13.01 3.75 -14.27
N ILE A 236 -12.27 4.45 -15.12
CA ILE A 236 -10.82 4.33 -15.23
C ILE A 236 -10.15 4.83 -13.94
N LEU A 237 -10.59 5.97 -13.40
CA LEU A 237 -10.07 6.51 -12.14
C LEU A 237 -10.32 5.55 -10.96
N LEU A 238 -11.52 5.00 -10.85
CA LEU A 238 -11.84 4.00 -9.84
C LEU A 238 -10.98 2.75 -10.00
N SER A 239 -10.77 2.29 -11.23
CA SER A 239 -9.95 1.12 -11.53
C SER A 239 -8.50 1.30 -11.09
N SER A 240 -7.96 2.53 -11.01
CA SER A 240 -6.60 2.76 -10.55
C SER A 240 -6.36 2.31 -9.09
N PHE A 241 -7.41 2.19 -8.31
CA PHE A 241 -7.37 1.67 -6.93
C PHE A 241 -7.61 0.16 -6.83
N LEU A 242 -8.07 -0.49 -7.92
CA LEU A 242 -8.36 -1.93 -7.91
C LEU A 242 -7.10 -2.73 -8.27
N TRP A 243 -6.68 -3.59 -7.37
CA TRP A 243 -5.50 -4.44 -7.54
C TRP A 243 -5.81 -5.88 -7.13
N ASN A 244 -5.13 -6.84 -7.75
CA ASN A 244 -5.24 -8.26 -7.41
C ASN A 244 -4.11 -8.73 -6.47
N GLU A 245 -4.18 -9.98 -6.06
CA GLU A 245 -3.15 -10.60 -5.22
C GLU A 245 -1.76 -10.61 -5.86
N ARG A 246 -1.70 -10.64 -7.20
CA ARG A 246 -0.45 -10.65 -7.98
C ARG A 246 0.19 -9.27 -8.08
N GLY A 247 -0.49 -8.21 -7.61
CA GLY A 247 -0.01 -6.84 -7.72
C GLY A 247 -0.22 -6.23 -9.10
N GLU A 248 -1.24 -6.70 -9.83
CA GLU A 248 -1.65 -6.15 -11.12
C GLU A 248 -2.89 -5.28 -10.93
N ASN A 249 -2.97 -4.17 -11.66
CA ASN A 249 -4.15 -3.32 -11.68
C ASN A 249 -5.28 -4.00 -12.46
N ILE A 250 -6.49 -3.94 -11.93
CA ILE A 250 -7.70 -4.53 -12.52
C ILE A 250 -8.57 -3.42 -13.09
N LEU A 251 -8.88 -3.49 -14.38
CA LEU A 251 -9.88 -2.61 -14.97
C LEU A 251 -11.29 -3.06 -14.57
N LEU A 252 -12.15 -2.09 -14.25
CA LEU A 252 -13.55 -2.36 -13.97
C LEU A 252 -14.26 -2.83 -15.23
N GLU A 253 -14.89 -3.99 -15.19
CA GLU A 253 -15.65 -4.54 -16.32
C GLU A 253 -16.90 -3.69 -16.60
N ALA A 254 -17.30 -3.59 -17.87
CA ALA A 254 -18.43 -2.76 -18.28
C ALA A 254 -19.80 -3.23 -17.74
N ASN A 255 -19.90 -4.48 -17.30
CA ASN A 255 -21.11 -5.08 -16.69
C ASN A 255 -21.22 -4.81 -15.19
N ILE A 256 -20.22 -4.19 -14.57
CA ILE A 256 -20.23 -3.81 -13.15
C ILE A 256 -20.85 -2.43 -13.02
N ILE A 257 -21.89 -2.33 -12.22
CA ILE A 257 -22.60 -1.09 -11.90
C ILE A 257 -22.46 -0.78 -10.40
N PRO A 258 -22.51 0.52 -10.03
CA PRO A 258 -22.49 0.88 -8.61
C PRO A 258 -23.80 0.48 -7.92
N GLU A 259 -23.73 0.13 -6.65
CA GLU A 259 -24.90 -0.04 -5.81
C GLU A 259 -25.57 1.32 -5.58
N THR A 260 -26.83 1.46 -6.07
CA THR A 260 -27.56 2.72 -6.02
C THR A 260 -28.45 2.87 -4.78
N ASP A 261 -28.70 1.77 -4.04
CA ASP A 261 -29.52 1.80 -2.81
C ASP A 261 -28.72 2.35 -1.62
N ILE A 262 -28.89 3.66 -1.37
CA ILE A 262 -28.23 4.38 -0.27
C ILE A 262 -28.72 3.91 1.10
N ASN A 263 -29.91 3.30 1.20
CA ASN A 263 -30.47 2.86 2.49
C ASN A 263 -29.77 1.58 3.04
N ASN A 264 -29.14 0.78 2.20
CA ASN A 264 -28.26 -0.31 2.63
C ASN A 264 -26.93 0.18 3.20
N GLN A 265 -26.62 1.47 3.10
CA GLN A 265 -25.40 2.11 3.63
C GLN A 265 -25.35 2.21 5.17
N LYS A 266 -26.32 1.71 5.94
CA LYS A 266 -26.16 1.45 7.38
C LYS A 266 -24.96 0.56 7.72
N ALA A 267 -24.38 -0.07 6.73
CA ALA A 267 -23.13 -0.83 6.84
C ALA A 267 -21.87 0.00 7.19
N TRP A 268 -21.91 1.35 7.09
CA TRP A 268 -20.81 2.20 7.56
C TRP A 268 -20.54 2.09 9.07
N GLN A 269 -21.54 1.66 9.86
CA GLN A 269 -21.39 1.47 11.31
C GLN A 269 -20.52 0.26 11.67
N GLY A 270 -20.20 -0.60 10.70
CA GLY A 270 -19.36 -1.79 10.89
C GLY A 270 -17.97 -1.70 10.27
N PHE A 271 -17.63 -0.59 9.56
CA PHE A 271 -16.30 -0.42 8.98
C PHE A 271 -15.33 0.07 10.06
N ASP A 272 -14.79 -0.86 10.85
CA ASP A 272 -13.82 -0.53 11.89
C ASP A 272 -12.44 -0.33 11.25
N ILE A 273 -11.99 0.93 11.22
CA ILE A 273 -10.66 1.33 10.78
C ILE A 273 -9.57 0.77 11.74
N ASN A 274 -9.97 0.39 12.96
CA ASN A 274 -9.08 -0.06 14.04
C ASN A 274 -8.97 -1.59 14.18
N LEU A 275 -9.52 -2.38 13.24
CA LEU A 275 -9.33 -3.84 13.29
C LEU A 275 -7.84 -4.18 13.36
N PRO A 276 -7.41 -4.97 14.35
CA PRO A 276 -6.03 -5.40 14.48
C PRO A 276 -5.64 -6.26 13.26
N PHE A 277 -4.41 -6.10 12.82
CA PHE A 277 -3.77 -6.80 11.70
C PHE A 277 -3.45 -8.24 12.07
#